data_e1e583cc673192d1e976ddc4308f711c
#
_entry.id   e1e583cc673192d1e976ddc4308f711c
#
_cell.length_a   1.000
_cell.length_b   1.000
_cell.length_c   1.000
_cell.angle_alpha   90.00
_cell.angle_beta   90.00
_cell.angle_gamma   90.00
#
_symmetry.space_group_name_H-M   'P 1'
#
loop_
_entity.id
_entity.type
_entity.pdbx_description
1 polymer ?
#
loop_
_entity_poly.entity_id
_entity_poly.type
_entity_poly.pdbx_seq_one_letter_code
_entity_poly.pdbx_strand_id
1 'polypeptide(L)'
;NLKKMPRVNTDEIVKELGDWRNTSDVLKAGKIAVQLIDKYFSEGISFNQESTLCGKSIIKNFKRAKQLGYTIELHYVGVDSVETAKRRVAERVQNGGHGIPESDIEKRYFQSFSNLQYLLKECDLAVFYDNSNSFHRFAIFRRGKIVRLSQDIPQWFDYIIY
;
A
#
# COMPACT_ATOMS: atom_id res chain seq x y z
N ASN A 1 -11.85 -14.70 -3.34
CA ASN A 1 -11.61 -14.44 -4.77
C ASN A 1 -11.38 -12.94 -4.98
N LEU A 2 -10.11 -12.49 -4.92
CA LEU A 2 -9.72 -11.07 -5.01
C LEU A 2 -10.27 -10.34 -6.25
N LYS A 3 -10.48 -11.05 -7.35
CA LYS A 3 -11.03 -10.50 -8.60
C LYS A 3 -12.50 -10.05 -8.50
N LYS A 4 -13.23 -10.48 -7.46
CA LYS A 4 -14.65 -10.13 -7.25
C LYS A 4 -14.86 -9.10 -6.15
N MET A 5 -13.81 -8.68 -5.44
CA MET A 5 -13.93 -7.67 -4.40
C MET A 5 -13.93 -6.26 -5.01
N PRO A 6 -14.75 -5.34 -4.49
CA PRO A 6 -14.62 -3.94 -4.80
C PRO A 6 -13.19 -3.47 -4.52
N ARG A 7 -12.67 -2.59 -5.38
CA ARG A 7 -11.31 -2.05 -5.27
C ARG A 7 -11.35 -0.55 -5.04
N VAL A 8 -10.57 -0.09 -4.09
CA VAL A 8 -10.33 1.33 -3.85
C VAL A 8 -8.88 1.63 -4.23
N ASN A 9 -8.70 2.38 -5.31
CA ASN A 9 -7.41 2.85 -5.79
C ASN A 9 -7.53 4.34 -6.12
N THR A 10 -6.90 5.18 -5.31
CA THR A 10 -6.98 6.65 -5.48
C THR A 10 -6.39 7.10 -6.81
N ASP A 11 -5.35 6.45 -7.32
CA ASP A 11 -4.72 6.80 -8.60
C ASP A 11 -5.68 6.53 -9.78
N GLU A 12 -6.46 5.45 -9.72
CA GLU A 12 -7.50 5.16 -10.71
C GLU A 12 -8.64 6.19 -10.64
N ILE A 13 -9.06 6.55 -9.43
CA ILE A 13 -10.08 7.58 -9.23
C ILE A 13 -9.61 8.93 -9.79
N VAL A 14 -8.35 9.32 -9.55
CA VAL A 14 -7.78 10.56 -10.13
C VAL A 14 -7.83 10.50 -11.66
N LYS A 15 -7.46 9.37 -12.25
CA LYS A 15 -7.43 9.19 -13.71
C LYS A 15 -8.83 9.33 -14.35
N GLU A 16 -9.87 8.90 -13.65
CA GLU A 16 -11.26 9.05 -14.08
C GLU A 16 -11.79 10.50 -13.92
N LEU A 17 -11.31 11.23 -12.89
CA LEU A 17 -11.75 12.59 -12.59
C LEU A 17 -11.03 13.68 -13.39
N GLY A 18 -9.74 13.46 -13.71
CA GLY A 18 -8.91 14.49 -14.33
C GLY A 18 -7.42 14.15 -14.37
N ASP A 19 -6.58 14.99 -13.79
CA ASP A 19 -5.12 14.88 -13.85
C ASP A 19 -4.49 14.85 -12.46
N TRP A 20 -3.56 13.92 -12.23
CA TRP A 20 -2.78 13.81 -11.00
C TRP A 20 -1.89 15.04 -10.72
N ARG A 21 -1.60 15.87 -11.74
CA ARG A 21 -0.89 17.14 -11.59
C ARG A 21 -1.77 18.23 -10.99
N ASN A 22 -3.09 18.04 -11.03
CA ASN A 22 -4.05 18.98 -10.46
C ASN A 22 -4.37 18.59 -9.01
N THR A 23 -3.90 19.39 -8.06
CA THR A 23 -4.12 19.17 -6.62
C THR A 23 -5.61 19.07 -6.27
N SER A 24 -6.50 19.80 -6.95
CA SER A 24 -7.94 19.71 -6.71
C SER A 24 -8.51 18.33 -7.07
N ASP A 25 -8.05 17.73 -8.17
CA ASP A 25 -8.50 16.40 -8.59
C ASP A 25 -7.98 15.32 -7.66
N VAL A 26 -6.71 15.45 -7.22
CA VAL A 26 -6.12 14.54 -6.21
C VAL A 26 -6.89 14.60 -4.89
N LEU A 27 -7.25 15.80 -4.42
CA LEU A 27 -8.04 15.98 -3.20
C LEU A 27 -9.46 15.41 -3.33
N LYS A 28 -10.12 15.62 -4.47
CA LYS A 28 -11.45 15.03 -4.74
C LYS A 28 -11.39 13.50 -4.75
N ALA A 29 -10.40 12.93 -5.43
CA ALA A 29 -10.20 11.47 -5.46
C ALA A 29 -9.96 10.89 -4.06
N GLY A 30 -9.16 11.57 -3.24
CA GLY A 30 -8.96 11.19 -1.85
C GLY A 30 -10.25 11.18 -1.03
N LYS A 31 -11.13 12.18 -1.21
CA LYS A 31 -12.45 12.23 -0.54
C LYS A 31 -13.35 11.08 -1.01
N ILE A 32 -13.38 10.80 -2.29
CA ILE A 32 -14.16 9.67 -2.85
C ILE A 32 -13.66 8.34 -2.29
N ALA A 33 -12.33 8.13 -2.24
CA ALA A 33 -11.75 6.92 -1.68
C ALA A 33 -12.18 6.73 -0.21
N VAL A 34 -12.15 7.80 0.61
CA VAL A 34 -12.62 7.75 2.01
C VAL A 34 -14.09 7.37 2.08
N GLN A 35 -14.95 8.00 1.27
CA GLN A 35 -16.38 7.69 1.24
C GLN A 35 -16.68 6.24 0.85
N LEU A 36 -15.95 5.70 -0.13
CA LEU A 36 -16.07 4.30 -0.53
C LEU A 36 -15.67 3.35 0.60
N ILE A 37 -14.56 3.61 1.27
CA ILE A 37 -14.09 2.82 2.42
C ILE A 37 -15.10 2.86 3.55
N ASP A 38 -15.64 4.04 3.87
CA ASP A 38 -16.66 4.20 4.91
C ASP A 38 -17.95 3.42 4.57
N LYS A 39 -18.37 3.48 3.31
CA LYS A 39 -19.51 2.72 2.81
C LYS A 39 -19.27 1.21 2.97
N TYR A 40 -18.11 0.70 2.50
CA TYR A 40 -17.83 -0.74 2.59
C TYR A 40 -17.76 -1.23 4.04
N PHE A 41 -17.19 -0.45 4.94
CA PHE A 41 -17.21 -0.78 6.36
C PHE A 41 -18.61 -0.77 6.96
N SER A 42 -19.45 0.21 6.60
CA SER A 42 -20.83 0.30 7.13
C SER A 42 -21.74 -0.82 6.62
N GLU A 43 -21.48 -1.30 5.41
CA GLU A 43 -22.26 -2.37 4.76
C GLU A 43 -21.69 -3.77 5.01
N GLY A 44 -20.55 -3.89 5.73
CA GLY A 44 -19.89 -5.17 5.98
C GLY A 44 -19.31 -5.82 4.71
N ILE A 45 -18.97 -5.02 3.70
CA ILE A 45 -18.47 -5.51 2.41
C ILE A 45 -16.95 -5.70 2.49
N SER A 46 -16.46 -6.88 2.10
CA SER A 46 -15.03 -7.11 1.89
C SER A 46 -14.54 -6.35 0.66
N PHE A 47 -13.42 -5.64 0.78
CA PHE A 47 -12.86 -4.82 -0.30
C PHE A 47 -11.34 -4.91 -0.35
N ASN A 48 -10.77 -4.54 -1.49
CA ASN A 48 -9.34 -4.39 -1.71
C ASN A 48 -8.99 -2.89 -1.74
N GLN A 49 -7.96 -2.48 -1.02
CA GLN A 49 -7.44 -1.11 -1.05
C GLN A 49 -5.98 -1.13 -1.50
N GLU A 50 -5.67 -0.40 -2.58
CA GLU A 50 -4.29 -0.07 -2.90
C GLU A 50 -3.84 1.19 -2.16
N SER A 51 -2.66 1.13 -1.57
CA SER A 51 -2.11 2.20 -0.75
C SER A 51 -0.59 2.13 -0.70
N THR A 52 0.04 3.28 -0.50
CA THR A 52 1.46 3.37 -0.14
C THR A 52 1.73 3.14 1.34
N LEU A 53 0.74 2.76 2.12
CA LEU A 53 0.77 2.64 3.59
C LEU A 53 1.19 3.92 4.33
N CYS A 54 1.12 5.07 3.70
CA CYS A 54 1.51 6.36 4.29
C CYS A 54 0.33 7.06 4.96
N GLY A 55 0.66 7.94 5.91
CA GLY A 55 -0.33 8.76 6.61
C GLY A 55 -1.04 8.02 7.76
N LYS A 56 -1.83 8.80 8.51
CA LYS A 56 -2.54 8.30 9.70
C LYS A 56 -3.85 7.57 9.35
N SER A 57 -4.42 7.83 8.18
CA SER A 57 -5.71 7.25 7.76
C SER A 57 -5.62 5.73 7.59
N ILE A 58 -4.51 5.23 7.05
CA ILE A 58 -4.33 3.78 6.86
C ILE A 58 -4.30 3.05 8.21
N ILE A 59 -3.64 3.60 9.22
CA ILE A 59 -3.59 3.03 10.57
C ILE A 59 -5.00 2.99 11.19
N LYS A 60 -5.79 4.07 11.00
CA LYS A 60 -7.18 4.11 11.46
C LYS A 60 -8.04 3.06 10.77
N ASN A 61 -7.87 2.88 9.46
CA ASN A 61 -8.60 1.88 8.70
C ASN A 61 -8.29 0.44 9.16
N PHE A 62 -7.03 0.12 9.44
CA PHE A 62 -6.66 -1.20 9.97
C PHE A 62 -7.29 -1.45 11.34
N LYS A 63 -7.20 -0.47 12.26
CA LYS A 63 -7.86 -0.58 13.57
C LYS A 63 -9.36 -0.78 13.44
N ARG A 64 -10.02 0.01 12.60
CA ARG A 64 -11.46 -0.10 12.33
C ARG A 64 -11.83 -1.47 11.74
N ALA A 65 -11.05 -1.96 10.79
CA ALA A 65 -11.23 -3.29 10.22
C ALA A 65 -11.19 -4.39 11.31
N LYS A 66 -10.19 -4.33 12.20
CA LYS A 66 -10.10 -5.29 13.31
C LYS A 66 -11.27 -5.18 14.28
N GLN A 67 -11.70 -3.98 14.64
CA GLN A 67 -12.84 -3.74 15.53
C GLN A 67 -14.15 -4.29 14.93
N LEU A 68 -14.28 -4.23 13.60
CA LEU A 68 -15.44 -4.74 12.86
C LEU A 68 -15.35 -6.24 12.51
N GLY A 69 -14.29 -6.94 12.95
CA GLY A 69 -14.12 -8.37 12.74
C GLY A 69 -13.63 -8.77 11.33
N TYR A 70 -13.07 -7.83 10.57
CA TYR A 70 -12.48 -8.17 9.27
C TYR A 70 -11.20 -8.98 9.42
N THR A 71 -10.98 -9.91 8.50
CA THR A 71 -9.68 -10.51 8.26
C THR A 71 -8.86 -9.58 7.39
N ILE A 72 -7.65 -9.23 7.83
CA ILE A 72 -6.76 -8.31 7.13
C ILE A 72 -5.63 -9.09 6.45
N GLU A 73 -5.59 -9.02 5.13
CA GLU A 73 -4.50 -9.51 4.31
C GLU A 73 -3.72 -8.34 3.73
N LEU A 74 -2.42 -8.31 3.97
CA LEU A 74 -1.50 -7.31 3.42
C LEU A 74 -0.54 -7.96 2.41
N HIS A 75 -0.48 -7.40 1.21
CA HIS A 75 0.52 -7.74 0.20
C HIS A 75 1.43 -6.53 -0.01
N TYR A 76 2.64 -6.57 0.52
CA TYR A 76 3.60 -5.48 0.43
C TYR A 76 4.65 -5.75 -0.63
N VAL A 77 4.81 -4.81 -1.55
CA VAL A 77 5.83 -4.85 -2.60
C VAL A 77 6.85 -3.76 -2.32
N GLY A 78 8.07 -4.14 -1.99
CA GLY A 78 9.18 -3.22 -1.73
C GLY A 78 10.19 -3.18 -2.86
N VAL A 79 11.03 -2.15 -2.83
CA VAL A 79 12.22 -1.98 -3.66
C VAL A 79 13.41 -1.57 -2.80
N ASP A 80 14.61 -1.81 -3.29
CA ASP A 80 15.87 -1.69 -2.56
C ASP A 80 16.23 -0.26 -2.13
N SER A 81 15.80 0.76 -2.86
CA SER A 81 16.20 2.13 -2.60
C SER A 81 15.18 3.18 -3.03
N VAL A 82 15.32 4.38 -2.49
CA VAL A 82 14.57 5.57 -2.91
C VAL A 82 14.85 5.89 -4.38
N GLU A 83 16.08 5.71 -4.83
CA GLU A 83 16.51 5.94 -6.22
C GLU A 83 15.78 5.00 -7.18
N THR A 84 15.67 3.72 -6.82
CA THR A 84 14.88 2.75 -7.60
C THR A 84 13.40 3.14 -7.65
N ALA A 85 12.83 3.59 -6.52
CA ALA A 85 11.46 4.06 -6.48
C ALA A 85 11.25 5.31 -7.37
N LYS A 86 12.15 6.31 -7.31
CA LYS A 86 12.12 7.51 -8.15
C LYS A 86 12.21 7.16 -9.63
N ARG A 87 13.17 6.33 -10.03
CA ARG A 87 13.34 5.88 -11.40
C ARG A 87 12.08 5.22 -11.95
N ARG A 88 11.44 4.32 -11.20
CA ARG A 88 10.22 3.64 -11.62
C ARG A 88 9.01 4.56 -11.77
N VAL A 89 8.89 5.55 -10.88
CA VAL A 89 7.85 6.58 -11.03
C VAL A 89 8.11 7.39 -12.29
N ALA A 90 9.36 7.79 -12.57
CA ALA A 90 9.73 8.52 -13.78
C ALA A 90 9.41 7.71 -15.06
N GLU A 91 9.82 6.43 -15.11
CA GLU A 91 9.52 5.52 -16.22
C GLU A 91 7.99 5.36 -16.43
N ARG A 92 7.23 5.22 -15.33
CA ARG A 92 5.77 5.14 -15.38
C ARG A 92 5.14 6.40 -15.96
N VAL A 93 5.63 7.58 -15.57
CA VAL A 93 5.16 8.88 -16.09
C VAL A 93 5.48 9.03 -17.58
N GLN A 94 6.68 8.64 -18.01
CA GLN A 94 7.05 8.65 -19.42
C GLN A 94 6.12 7.77 -20.27
N ASN A 95 5.63 6.69 -19.71
CA ASN A 95 4.65 5.78 -20.33
C ASN A 95 3.18 6.22 -20.12
N GLY A 96 2.94 7.48 -19.76
CA GLY A 96 1.60 8.05 -19.60
C GLY A 96 0.88 7.68 -18.30
N GLY A 97 1.59 7.14 -17.33
CA GLY A 97 1.04 6.76 -16.02
C GLY A 97 1.03 7.91 -15.00
N HIS A 98 0.46 7.60 -13.84
CA HIS A 98 0.38 8.51 -12.69
C HIS A 98 1.76 8.77 -12.09
N GLY A 99 2.05 10.04 -11.78
CA GLY A 99 3.27 10.48 -11.12
C GLY A 99 2.99 11.09 -9.74
N ILE A 100 4.07 11.30 -8.99
CA ILE A 100 4.07 12.03 -7.72
C ILE A 100 5.37 12.85 -7.63
N PRO A 101 5.40 13.97 -6.89
CA PRO A 101 6.62 14.73 -6.67
C PRO A 101 7.74 13.87 -6.05
N GLU A 102 8.99 14.07 -6.46
CA GLU A 102 10.13 13.29 -5.95
C GLU A 102 10.31 13.37 -4.43
N SER A 103 10.10 14.56 -3.85
CA SER A 103 10.13 14.76 -2.39
C SER A 103 9.11 13.89 -1.65
N ASP A 104 7.95 13.65 -2.29
CA ASP A 104 6.93 12.77 -1.74
C ASP A 104 7.32 11.30 -1.85
N ILE A 105 8.04 10.88 -2.89
CA ILE A 105 8.52 9.49 -3.04
C ILE A 105 9.43 9.13 -1.88
N GLU A 106 10.43 9.97 -1.60
CA GLU A 106 11.38 9.75 -0.52
C GLU A 106 10.69 9.69 0.85
N LYS A 107 9.83 10.67 1.14
CA LYS A 107 9.05 10.71 2.38
C LYS A 107 8.19 9.45 2.53
N ARG A 108 7.50 9.03 1.48
CA ARG A 108 6.61 7.86 1.51
C ARG A 108 7.38 6.56 1.63
N TYR A 109 8.57 6.46 1.04
CA TYR A 109 9.43 5.28 1.13
C TYR A 109 9.70 4.92 2.59
N PHE A 110 10.21 5.86 3.39
CA PHE A 110 10.50 5.62 4.81
C PHE A 110 9.25 5.56 5.69
N GLN A 111 8.25 6.38 5.40
CA GLN A 111 7.01 6.38 6.18
C GLN A 111 6.23 5.07 6.03
N SER A 112 6.29 4.42 4.86
CA SER A 112 5.66 3.11 4.66
C SER A 112 6.26 2.05 5.57
N PHE A 113 7.58 2.03 5.77
CA PHE A 113 8.24 1.09 6.68
C PHE A 113 7.85 1.33 8.14
N SER A 114 7.84 2.59 8.58
CA SER A 114 7.45 2.94 9.94
C SER A 114 6.00 2.52 10.24
N ASN A 115 5.10 2.76 9.31
CA ASN A 115 3.70 2.32 9.46
C ASN A 115 3.59 0.79 9.41
N LEU A 116 4.38 0.13 8.56
CA LEU A 116 4.35 -1.31 8.37
C LEU A 116 4.76 -2.07 9.65
N GLN A 117 5.79 -1.61 10.38
CA GLN A 117 6.16 -2.16 11.70
C GLN A 117 4.97 -2.20 12.66
N TYR A 118 4.15 -1.15 12.63
CA TYR A 118 2.95 -1.06 13.46
C TYR A 118 1.81 -1.95 12.93
N LEU A 119 1.57 -1.94 11.61
CA LEU A 119 0.44 -2.60 10.97
C LEU A 119 0.59 -4.12 10.89
N LEU A 120 1.81 -4.65 10.88
CA LEU A 120 2.07 -6.09 10.86
C LEU A 120 1.36 -6.86 11.97
N LYS A 121 1.25 -6.26 13.14
CA LYS A 121 0.58 -6.87 14.31
C LYS A 121 -0.94 -6.99 14.11
N GLU A 122 -1.50 -6.13 13.28
CA GLU A 122 -2.93 -6.10 12.98
C GLU A 122 -3.31 -7.05 11.83
N CYS A 123 -2.33 -7.49 11.04
CA CYS A 123 -2.56 -8.38 9.91
C CYS A 123 -2.76 -9.83 10.34
N ASP A 124 -3.81 -10.48 9.81
CA ASP A 124 -3.97 -11.93 9.93
C ASP A 124 -3.01 -12.66 8.99
N LEU A 125 -2.75 -12.07 7.82
CA LEU A 125 -1.75 -12.51 6.84
C LEU A 125 -1.00 -11.28 6.31
N ALA A 126 0.34 -11.35 6.25
CA ALA A 126 1.14 -10.38 5.51
C ALA A 126 2.14 -11.11 4.60
N VAL A 127 2.17 -10.75 3.34
CA VAL A 127 3.04 -11.33 2.32
C VAL A 127 3.93 -10.24 1.74
N PHE A 128 5.22 -10.51 1.73
CA PHE A 128 6.24 -9.57 1.26
C PHE A 128 6.85 -10.00 -0.05
N TYR A 129 6.94 -9.07 -0.95
CA TYR A 129 7.54 -9.23 -2.27
C TYR A 129 8.67 -8.20 -2.45
N ASP A 130 9.79 -8.65 -2.97
CA ASP A 130 10.80 -7.75 -3.52
C ASP A 130 10.57 -7.56 -5.02
N ASN A 131 10.72 -6.32 -5.46
CA ASN A 131 10.63 -5.93 -6.86
C ASN A 131 11.82 -5.03 -7.25
N SER A 132 12.98 -5.20 -6.63
CA SER A 132 14.19 -4.42 -6.96
C SER A 132 14.70 -4.76 -8.35
N ASN A 133 14.95 -6.03 -8.60
CA ASN A 133 15.41 -6.56 -9.89
C ASN A 133 14.36 -7.47 -10.55
N SER A 134 13.88 -8.46 -9.83
CA SER A 134 12.84 -9.40 -10.27
C SER A 134 11.76 -9.53 -9.22
N PHE A 135 10.50 -9.59 -9.67
CA PHE A 135 9.37 -9.73 -8.75
C PHE A 135 9.34 -11.13 -8.14
N HIS A 136 9.59 -11.24 -6.83
CA HIS A 136 9.51 -12.49 -6.12
C HIS A 136 9.03 -12.32 -4.69
N ARG A 137 8.36 -13.36 -4.16
CA ARG A 137 7.92 -13.40 -2.77
C ARG A 137 9.04 -13.96 -1.90
N PHE A 138 9.37 -13.28 -0.80
CA PHE A 138 10.42 -13.72 0.11
C PHE A 138 9.98 -13.96 1.55
N ALA A 139 8.89 -13.36 2.04
CA ALA A 139 8.43 -13.57 3.41
C ALA A 139 6.91 -13.68 3.53
N ILE A 140 6.45 -14.49 4.48
CA ILE A 140 5.05 -14.61 4.87
C ILE A 140 4.96 -14.55 6.39
N PHE A 141 4.04 -13.72 6.89
CA PHE A 141 3.68 -13.58 8.28
C PHE A 141 2.24 -14.00 8.51
N ARG A 142 1.97 -14.64 9.62
CA ARG A 142 0.63 -14.86 10.14
C ARG A 142 0.54 -14.29 11.55
N ARG A 143 -0.39 -13.35 11.77
CA ARG A 143 -0.62 -12.69 13.06
C ARG A 143 0.69 -12.17 13.67
N GLY A 144 1.47 -11.44 12.87
CA GLY A 144 2.73 -10.84 13.27
C GLY A 144 3.92 -11.82 13.44
N LYS A 145 3.75 -13.12 13.18
CA LYS A 145 4.82 -14.13 13.28
C LYS A 145 5.26 -14.58 11.89
N ILE A 146 6.57 -14.69 11.67
CA ILE A 146 7.13 -15.24 10.43
C ILE A 146 6.77 -16.73 10.35
N VAL A 147 6.11 -17.14 9.26
CA VAL A 147 5.80 -18.54 8.97
C VAL A 147 6.58 -19.08 7.77
N ARG A 148 7.10 -18.19 6.94
CA ARG A 148 7.99 -18.51 5.83
C ARG A 148 8.95 -17.37 5.55
N LEU A 149 10.22 -17.70 5.32
CA LEU A 149 11.26 -16.78 4.94
C LEU A 149 12.14 -17.45 3.89
N SER A 150 12.48 -16.75 2.80
CA SER A 150 13.42 -17.21 1.79
C SER A 150 14.86 -17.06 2.29
N GLN A 151 15.81 -17.70 1.62
CA GLN A 151 17.24 -17.49 1.88
C GLN A 151 17.72 -16.12 1.37
N ASP A 152 17.15 -15.67 0.26
CA ASP A 152 17.40 -14.36 -0.32
C ASP A 152 16.44 -13.34 0.26
N ILE A 153 16.93 -12.56 1.22
CA ILE A 153 16.16 -11.54 1.94
C ILE A 153 16.71 -10.18 1.51
N PRO A 154 15.85 -9.28 0.95
CA PRO A 154 16.32 -7.98 0.56
C PRO A 154 16.68 -7.11 1.76
N GLN A 155 17.77 -6.35 1.67
CA GLN A 155 18.30 -5.53 2.76
C GLN A 155 17.30 -4.49 3.28
N TRP A 156 16.40 -3.96 2.43
CA TRP A 156 15.36 -3.02 2.86
C TRP A 156 14.37 -3.63 3.89
N PHE A 157 14.30 -4.96 3.98
CA PHE A 157 13.44 -5.63 4.94
C PHE A 157 13.91 -5.44 6.40
N ASP A 158 15.19 -5.14 6.61
CA ASP A 158 15.73 -4.83 7.93
C ASP A 158 15.07 -3.61 8.57
N TYR A 159 14.62 -2.62 7.77
CA TYR A 159 13.85 -1.48 8.27
C TYR A 159 12.49 -1.85 8.87
N ILE A 160 12.02 -3.08 8.65
CA ILE A 160 10.70 -3.53 9.10
C ILE A 160 10.79 -4.41 10.34
N ILE A 161 11.82 -5.23 10.43
CA ILE A 161 11.94 -6.26 11.47
C ILE A 161 12.84 -5.85 12.65
N TYR A 162 13.64 -4.81 12.50
CA TYR A 162 14.50 -4.20 13.52
C TYR A 162 14.09 -2.76 13.80
#